data_4f97a28c70b5d95f0f52abbd0731d924
#
_entry.id   4f97a28c70b5d95f0f52abbd0731d924
#
_cell.length_a   1.000
_cell.length_b   1.000
_cell.length_c   1.000
_cell.angle_alpha   90.00
_cell.angle_beta   90.00
_cell.angle_gamma   90.00
#
_symmetry.space_group_name_H-M   'P 1'
#
loop_
_entity.id
_entity.type
_entity.pdbx_description
1 polymer ?
#
loop_
_entity_poly.entity_id
_entity_poly.type
_entity_poly.pdbx_seq_one_letter_code
_entity_poly.pdbx_strand_id
1 'polypeptide(L)'
;MTNEEKRAITNLDRALEKFPRYAGSVKRSLVISDPTELQRFVNTHTVGNTVTYNEYIAATCGKTYNPDAEVQIYIPQCKNGRDIRSFNTGEQEILYVRGSSFVVGELLQNNSVTKIILYEK
;
A
#
# COMPACT_ATOMS: atom_id res chain seq x y z
N MET A 1 -12.80 9.79 -16.99
CA MET A 1 -12.14 8.54 -17.40
C MET A 1 -12.70 8.08 -18.74
N THR A 2 -11.83 7.80 -19.70
CA THR A 2 -12.22 7.32 -21.02
C THR A 2 -12.66 5.86 -20.98
N ASN A 3 -13.34 5.39 -22.03
CA ASN A 3 -13.71 3.98 -22.14
C ASN A 3 -12.48 3.07 -22.21
N GLU A 4 -11.42 3.54 -22.87
CA GLU A 4 -10.15 2.79 -22.94
C GLU A 4 -9.49 2.66 -21.59
N GLU A 5 -9.49 3.72 -20.78
CA GLU A 5 -8.96 3.68 -19.42
C GLU A 5 -9.76 2.72 -18.55
N LYS A 6 -11.09 2.74 -18.65
CA LYS A 6 -11.96 1.82 -17.91
C LYS A 6 -11.67 0.36 -18.28
N ARG A 7 -11.44 0.08 -19.56
CA ARG A 7 -11.08 -1.27 -20.01
C ARG A 7 -9.73 -1.71 -19.46
N ALA A 8 -8.74 -0.81 -19.50
CA ALA A 8 -7.41 -1.11 -18.97
C ALA A 8 -7.47 -1.48 -17.49
N ILE A 9 -8.23 -0.72 -16.70
CA ILE A 9 -8.42 -0.99 -15.26
C ILE A 9 -9.12 -2.34 -15.05
N THR A 10 -10.18 -2.62 -15.79
CA THR A 10 -10.91 -3.88 -15.69
C THR A 10 -10.01 -5.06 -16.04
N ASN A 11 -9.19 -4.93 -17.08
CA ASN A 11 -8.26 -5.96 -17.50
C ASN A 11 -7.18 -6.20 -16.46
N LEU A 12 -6.66 -5.14 -15.83
CA LEU A 12 -5.68 -5.27 -14.77
C LEU A 12 -6.26 -5.93 -13.53
N ASP A 13 -7.49 -5.56 -13.13
CA ASP A 13 -8.17 -6.20 -12.01
C ASP A 13 -8.32 -7.71 -12.25
N ARG A 14 -8.72 -8.10 -13.46
CA ARG A 14 -8.85 -9.52 -13.83
C ARG A 14 -7.50 -10.25 -13.83
N ALA A 15 -6.47 -9.58 -14.34
CA ALA A 15 -5.13 -10.16 -14.37
C ALA A 15 -4.63 -10.40 -12.95
N LEU A 16 -4.85 -9.45 -12.04
CA LEU A 16 -4.43 -9.59 -10.64
C LEU A 16 -5.11 -10.75 -9.93
N GLU A 17 -6.37 -11.03 -10.23
CA GLU A 17 -7.08 -12.17 -9.65
C GLU A 17 -6.43 -13.52 -9.95
N LYS A 18 -5.65 -13.60 -11.03
CA LYS A 18 -4.93 -14.81 -11.43
C LYS A 18 -3.63 -15.03 -10.67
N PHE A 19 -3.09 -13.98 -10.02
CA PHE A 19 -1.90 -14.11 -9.21
C PHE A 19 -2.26 -14.64 -7.83
N PRO A 20 -1.36 -15.41 -7.19
CA PRO A 20 -1.62 -15.92 -5.85
C PRO A 20 -1.69 -14.80 -4.83
N ARG A 21 -2.44 -15.03 -3.77
CA ARG A 21 -2.44 -14.14 -2.62
C ARG A 21 -1.17 -14.35 -1.81
N TYR A 22 -0.63 -13.28 -1.28
CA TYR A 22 0.53 -13.32 -0.42
C TYR A 22 0.10 -13.32 1.05
N ALA A 23 0.65 -14.25 1.83
CA ALA A 23 0.44 -14.28 3.29
C ALA A 23 1.75 -13.91 3.98
N GLY A 24 1.74 -12.86 4.77
CA GLY A 24 2.92 -12.40 5.49
C GLY A 24 2.93 -10.89 5.66
N SER A 25 4.09 -10.34 6.00
CA SER A 25 4.23 -8.90 6.18
C SER A 25 4.68 -8.22 4.90
N VAL A 26 4.14 -7.04 4.66
CA VAL A 26 4.56 -6.18 3.55
C VAL A 26 4.76 -4.75 4.04
N LYS A 27 5.55 -3.98 3.30
CA LYS A 27 5.93 -2.62 3.63
C LYS A 27 5.76 -1.72 2.43
N ARG A 28 5.47 -0.45 2.67
CA ARG A 28 5.39 0.57 1.65
C ARG A 28 6.01 1.85 2.14
N SER A 29 6.87 2.45 1.34
CA SER A 29 7.49 3.75 1.65
C SER A 29 6.87 4.82 0.76
N LEU A 30 6.53 5.96 1.36
CA LEU A 30 5.97 7.10 0.63
C LEU A 30 6.81 8.34 0.88
N VAL A 31 7.19 9.01 -0.20
CA VAL A 31 7.89 10.28 -0.12
C VAL A 31 6.85 11.41 -0.19
N ILE A 32 6.70 12.12 0.92
CA ILE A 32 5.79 13.27 1.03
C ILE A 32 6.61 14.42 1.60
N SER A 33 7.25 15.19 0.72
CA SER A 33 8.15 16.27 1.11
C SER A 33 7.44 17.55 1.53
N ASP A 34 6.21 17.78 1.06
CA ASP A 34 5.43 18.95 1.44
C ASP A 34 4.81 18.74 2.83
N PRO A 35 5.14 19.60 3.83
CA PRO A 35 4.59 19.44 5.18
C PRO A 35 3.07 19.50 5.24
N THR A 36 2.43 20.28 4.37
CA THR A 36 0.96 20.38 4.32
C THR A 36 0.35 19.07 3.82
N GLU A 37 0.90 18.49 2.78
CA GLU A 37 0.45 17.20 2.25
C GLU A 37 0.69 16.07 3.25
N LEU A 38 1.83 16.09 3.94
CA LEU A 38 2.13 15.12 4.98
C LEU A 38 1.10 15.19 6.11
N GLN A 39 0.74 16.39 6.55
CA GLN A 39 -0.24 16.57 7.62
C GLN A 39 -1.63 16.09 7.20
N ARG A 40 -2.04 16.32 5.95
CA ARG A 40 -3.29 15.79 5.42
C ARG A 40 -3.29 14.27 5.43
N PHE A 41 -2.19 13.66 5.01
CA PHE A 41 -2.06 12.21 5.02
C PHE A 41 -2.18 11.66 6.43
N VAL A 42 -1.47 12.24 7.38
CA VAL A 42 -1.53 11.84 8.79
C VAL A 42 -2.94 11.99 9.34
N ASN A 43 -3.62 13.07 9.01
CA ASN A 43 -4.98 13.33 9.51
C ASN A 43 -6.00 12.29 9.02
N THR A 44 -5.78 11.71 7.83
CA THR A 44 -6.67 10.65 7.31
C THR A 44 -6.34 9.28 7.89
N HIS A 45 -5.16 9.12 8.50
CA HIS A 45 -4.67 7.85 9.04
C HIS A 45 -4.71 7.82 10.57
N THR A 46 -5.77 8.34 11.15
CA THR A 46 -6.00 8.31 12.60
C THR A 46 -6.25 6.87 13.06
N VAL A 47 -5.64 6.48 14.18
CA VAL A 47 -5.80 5.13 14.75
C VAL A 47 -7.27 4.80 14.94
N GLY A 48 -7.68 3.63 14.48
CA GLY A 48 -9.05 3.14 14.51
C GLY A 48 -9.86 3.48 13.27
N ASN A 49 -9.41 4.42 12.44
CA ASN A 49 -10.12 4.77 11.21
C ASN A 49 -9.91 3.71 10.14
N THR A 50 -10.92 3.59 9.27
CA THR A 50 -10.80 2.83 8.04
C THR A 50 -10.34 3.76 6.93
N VAL A 51 -9.31 3.36 6.20
CA VAL A 51 -8.83 4.06 5.01
C VAL A 51 -9.04 3.17 3.79
N THR A 52 -9.49 3.76 2.69
CA THR A 52 -9.69 3.06 1.43
C THR A 52 -8.85 3.75 0.37
N TYR A 53 -8.02 2.96 -0.31
CA TYR A 53 -7.17 3.47 -1.38
C TYR A 53 -7.83 3.18 -2.72
N ASN A 54 -8.10 4.22 -3.48
CA ASN A 54 -8.76 4.09 -4.80
C ASN A 54 -7.78 3.79 -5.93
N GLU A 55 -6.52 3.59 -5.60
CA GLU A 55 -5.45 3.25 -6.55
C GLU A 55 -4.90 1.87 -6.23
N TYR A 56 -4.11 1.34 -7.17
CA TYR A 56 -3.33 0.15 -6.91
C TYR A 56 -2.21 0.49 -5.94
N ILE A 57 -2.02 -0.34 -4.93
CA ILE A 57 -1.02 -0.11 -3.89
C ILE A 57 0.09 -1.15 -4.04
N ALA A 58 1.27 -0.69 -4.41
CA ALA A 58 2.46 -1.52 -4.48
C ALA A 58 3.17 -1.52 -3.13
N ALA A 59 3.42 -2.72 -2.60
CA ALA A 59 4.16 -2.93 -1.37
C ALA A 59 5.28 -3.93 -1.63
N THR A 60 6.22 -4.04 -0.72
CA THR A 60 7.31 -5.01 -0.84
C THR A 60 7.27 -6.01 0.30
N CYS A 61 7.54 -7.28 0.00
CA CYS A 61 7.74 -8.31 1.02
C CYS A 61 9.22 -8.50 1.36
N GLY A 62 10.10 -7.76 0.69
CA GLY A 62 11.54 -7.76 0.94
C GLY A 62 11.99 -6.64 1.88
N LYS A 63 13.16 -6.10 1.62
CA LYS A 63 13.70 -4.98 2.40
C LYS A 63 12.88 -3.72 2.17
N THR A 64 12.86 -2.82 3.17
CA THR A 64 12.24 -1.51 3.02
C THR A 64 12.78 -0.80 1.79
N TYR A 65 11.87 -0.41 0.90
CA TYR A 65 12.22 0.16 -0.40
C TYR A 65 12.95 1.49 -0.28
N ASN A 66 12.48 2.35 0.60
CA ASN A 66 13.09 3.67 0.83
C ASN A 66 13.06 3.99 2.32
N PRO A 67 14.12 3.63 3.08
CA PRO A 67 14.13 3.84 4.52
C PRO A 67 14.17 5.31 4.95
N ASP A 68 14.51 6.22 4.03
CA ASP A 68 14.57 7.65 4.31
C ASP A 68 13.28 8.40 3.96
N ALA A 69 12.27 7.70 3.42
CA ALA A 69 10.99 8.32 3.11
C ALA A 69 10.27 8.78 4.38
N GLU A 70 9.53 9.88 4.27
CA GLU A 70 8.82 10.49 5.39
C GLU A 70 7.74 9.59 5.98
N VAL A 71 7.15 8.71 5.17
CA VAL A 71 6.10 7.79 5.61
C VAL A 71 6.51 6.35 5.34
N GLN A 72 6.43 5.53 6.40
CA GLN A 72 6.68 4.09 6.33
C GLN A 72 5.40 3.38 6.75
N ILE A 73 4.81 2.63 5.84
CA ILE A 73 3.60 1.86 6.09
C ILE A 73 4.00 0.39 6.24
N TYR A 74 3.49 -0.25 7.29
CA TYR A 74 3.72 -1.65 7.56
C TYR A 74 2.39 -2.38 7.66
N ILE A 75 2.23 -3.45 6.89
CA ILE A 75 1.05 -4.31 6.91
C ILE A 75 1.54 -5.69 7.38
N PRO A 76 1.44 -6.00 8.70
CA PRO A 76 2.02 -7.23 9.24
C PRO A 76 1.28 -8.49 8.83
N GLN A 77 0.00 -8.38 8.48
CA GLN A 77 -0.86 -9.51 8.16
C GLN A 77 -1.52 -9.35 6.79
N CYS A 78 -0.69 -9.32 5.76
CA CYS A 78 -1.19 -9.31 4.38
C CYS A 78 -1.84 -10.65 4.05
N LYS A 79 -3.05 -10.61 3.50
CA LYS A 79 -3.78 -11.79 3.01
C LYS A 79 -4.33 -11.57 1.60
N ASN A 80 -4.66 -10.33 1.25
CA ASN A 80 -5.33 -9.99 -0.01
C ASN A 80 -4.40 -9.40 -1.06
N GLY A 81 -3.18 -9.01 -0.68
CA GLY A 81 -2.19 -8.56 -1.66
C GLY A 81 -1.82 -9.69 -2.61
N ARG A 82 -1.63 -9.36 -3.87
CA ARG A 82 -1.30 -10.33 -4.91
C ARG A 82 0.20 -10.39 -5.12
N ASP A 83 0.72 -11.59 -5.10
CA ASP A 83 2.15 -11.85 -5.31
C ASP A 83 2.46 -11.81 -6.79
N ILE A 84 3.09 -10.71 -7.24
CA ILE A 84 3.45 -10.52 -8.64
C ILE A 84 4.95 -10.72 -8.88
N ARG A 85 5.66 -11.35 -7.94
CA ARG A 85 7.11 -11.58 -8.06
C ARG A 85 7.48 -12.42 -9.29
N SER A 86 6.60 -13.32 -9.70
CA SER A 86 6.82 -14.13 -10.91
C SER A 86 6.76 -13.31 -12.19
N PHE A 87 6.02 -12.19 -12.17
CA PHE A 87 5.91 -11.27 -13.29
C PHE A 87 7.07 -10.27 -13.31
N ASN A 88 7.52 -9.84 -12.14
CA ASN A 88 8.60 -8.87 -11.99
C ASN A 88 9.63 -9.41 -11.01
N THR A 89 10.52 -10.26 -11.54
CA THR A 89 11.49 -11.00 -10.71
C THR A 89 12.57 -10.12 -10.07
N GLY A 90 12.77 -8.90 -10.57
CA GLY A 90 13.74 -7.96 -9.99
C GLY A 90 13.27 -7.28 -8.72
N GLU A 91 12.00 -7.40 -8.37
CA GLU A 91 11.39 -6.75 -7.22
C GLU A 91 10.57 -7.72 -6.39
N GLN A 92 10.54 -7.50 -5.07
CA GLN A 92 9.75 -8.30 -4.13
C GLN A 92 8.36 -7.68 -3.97
N GLU A 93 7.65 -7.48 -5.08
CA GLU A 93 6.44 -6.68 -5.12
C GLU A 93 5.17 -7.49 -4.86
N ILE A 94 4.35 -6.93 -3.97
CA ILE A 94 3.00 -7.41 -3.66
C ILE A 94 2.05 -6.26 -3.99
N LEU A 95 1.05 -6.52 -4.84
CA LEU A 95 0.17 -5.49 -5.34
C LEU A 95 -1.26 -5.67 -4.80
N TYR A 96 -1.77 -4.62 -4.16
CA TYR A 96 -3.17 -4.57 -3.75
C TYR A 96 -4.02 -3.97 -4.87
N VAL A 97 -5.20 -4.55 -5.09
CA VAL A 97 -6.15 -4.00 -6.04
C VAL A 97 -6.69 -2.65 -5.54
N ARG A 98 -7.11 -1.82 -6.46
CA ARG A 98 -7.77 -0.56 -6.12
C ARG A 98 -9.05 -0.82 -5.32
N GLY A 99 -9.37 0.09 -4.42
CA GLY A 99 -10.52 -0.06 -3.52
C GLY A 99 -10.23 -0.90 -2.29
N SER A 100 -8.97 -1.29 -2.06
CA SER A 100 -8.58 -2.02 -0.85
C SER A 100 -8.72 -1.13 0.38
N SER A 101 -9.27 -1.69 1.46
CA SER A 101 -9.50 -0.98 2.71
C SER A 101 -8.69 -1.57 3.85
N PHE A 102 -8.27 -0.69 4.75
CA PHE A 102 -7.47 -1.05 5.91
C PHE A 102 -7.94 -0.30 7.13
N VAL A 103 -7.72 -0.88 8.31
CA VAL A 103 -7.92 -0.19 9.59
C VAL A 103 -6.54 0.25 10.08
N VAL A 104 -6.44 1.50 10.50
CA VAL A 104 -5.20 2.03 11.08
C VAL A 104 -5.06 1.48 12.49
N GLY A 105 -4.07 0.62 12.70
CA GLY A 105 -3.82 0.01 14.00
C GLY A 105 -2.89 0.83 14.87
N GLU A 106 -1.94 1.56 14.26
CA GLU A 106 -0.96 2.34 15.00
C GLU A 106 -0.40 3.45 14.11
N LEU A 107 -0.11 4.58 14.73
CA LEU A 107 0.57 5.69 14.07
C LEU A 107 1.61 6.26 15.03
N LEU A 108 2.87 6.24 14.61
CA LEU A 108 4.00 6.72 15.39
C LEU A 108 4.76 7.77 14.60
N GLN A 109 4.91 8.95 15.19
CA GLN A 109 5.72 10.01 14.61
C GLN A 109 7.01 10.15 15.44
N ASN A 110 8.14 9.86 14.80
CA ASN A 110 9.44 9.87 15.46
C ASN A 110 10.43 10.62 14.57
N ASN A 111 10.94 11.74 15.05
CA ASN A 111 11.80 12.64 14.29
C ASN A 111 11.08 13.10 13.01
N SER A 112 11.65 12.81 11.84
CA SER A 112 11.07 13.18 10.55
C SER A 112 10.34 12.02 9.87
N VAL A 113 10.16 10.90 10.58
CA VAL A 113 9.54 9.70 10.00
C VAL A 113 8.20 9.41 10.67
N THR A 114 7.18 9.19 9.87
CA THR A 114 5.86 8.73 10.33
C THR A 114 5.72 7.26 9.98
N LYS A 115 5.49 6.42 11.01
CA LYS A 115 5.26 4.98 10.84
C LYS A 115 3.79 4.68 11.07
N ILE A 116 3.20 3.95 10.15
CA ILE A 116 1.78 3.57 10.20
C ILE A 116 1.67 2.07 10.07
N ILE A 117 0.91 1.45 10.97
CA ILE A 117 0.59 0.03 10.89
C ILE A 117 -0.85 -0.11 10.43
N LEU A 118 -1.06 -0.84 9.34
CA LEU A 118 -2.37 -1.08 8.76
C LEU A 118 -2.72 -2.57 8.85
N TYR A 119 -3.98 -2.83 9.12
CA TYR A 119 -4.55 -4.17 9.07
C TYR A 119 -5.63 -4.21 8.00
N GLU A 120 -5.65 -5.25 7.19
CA GLU A 120 -6.70 -5.42 6.17
C GLU A 120 -8.07 -5.50 6.84
N LYS A 121 -9.01 -4.83 6.21
CA LYS A 121 -10.38 -4.84 6.70
C LYS A 121 -11.19 -6.00 6.11
#